data_82b4252cc53d42d0ba6f9f4b22eb6731
#
_entry.id   82b4252cc53d42d0ba6f9f4b22eb6731
#
_cell.length_a   1.000
_cell.length_b   1.000
_cell.length_c   1.000
_cell.angle_alpha   90.00
_cell.angle_beta   90.00
_cell.angle_gamma   90.00
#
_symmetry.space_group_name_H-M   'P 1'
#
loop_
_entity.id
_entity.type
_entity.pdbx_description
1 polymer ?
#
loop_
_entity_poly.entity_id
_entity_poly.type
_entity_poly.pdbx_seq_one_letter_code
_entity_poly.pdbx_strand_id
1 'polypeptide(L)'
;RNCLVGSEMCIRDRMMTLFNMIRMDLNAYQAAARLTALYPDAGSNPIYPTLGLSGEAGEVADKVKKVLRDRAGEFDDEVRAEIALELGDVLWYVSQLASELGYELEDVANQNLSKLRDRSARGQLKGSGDHR
;
A
#
# COMPACT_ATOMS: atom_id res chain seq x y z
N ARG A 1 -23.47 -22.13 5.72
CA ARG A 1 -24.10 -23.44 5.90
C ARG A 1 -23.11 -24.51 5.54
N ASN A 2 -22.79 -25.35 6.51
CA ASN A 2 -21.96 -26.56 6.48
C ASN A 2 -20.50 -26.39 6.07
N CYS A 3 -19.66 -25.97 7.03
CA CYS A 3 -18.31 -26.47 7.10
C CYS A 3 -18.40 -27.92 7.61
N LEU A 4 -18.02 -28.89 6.79
CA LEU A 4 -17.94 -30.29 7.20
C LEU A 4 -16.82 -30.43 8.24
N VAL A 5 -17.15 -31.04 9.35
CA VAL A 5 -16.28 -31.43 10.47
C VAL A 5 -15.27 -32.45 9.95
N GLY A 6 -13.98 -32.10 9.95
CA GLY A 6 -12.89 -33.02 9.66
C GLY A 6 -11.64 -32.28 9.16
N SER A 7 -10.76 -31.91 10.08
CA SER A 7 -9.31 -31.64 9.93
C SER A 7 -8.79 -30.64 8.88
N GLU A 8 -9.61 -29.91 8.18
CA GLU A 8 -9.15 -28.80 7.36
C GLU A 8 -9.79 -27.49 7.84
N MET A 9 -9.06 -26.77 8.67
CA MET A 9 -9.36 -25.38 8.96
C MET A 9 -9.43 -24.65 7.63
N CYS A 10 -10.59 -24.05 7.33
CA CYS A 10 -10.85 -23.34 6.08
C CYS A 10 -9.66 -22.39 5.77
N ILE A 11 -9.20 -22.35 4.53
CA ILE A 11 -8.10 -21.48 4.09
C ILE A 11 -8.31 -20.04 4.58
N ARG A 12 -9.56 -19.59 4.59
CA ARG A 12 -9.98 -18.29 5.12
C ARG A 12 -9.69 -18.16 6.63
N ASP A 13 -9.97 -19.18 7.42
CA ASP A 13 -9.75 -19.17 8.88
C ASP A 13 -8.26 -19.29 9.21
N ARG A 14 -7.50 -20.01 8.40
CA ARG A 14 -6.03 -20.07 8.48
C ARG A 14 -5.41 -18.72 8.17
N MET A 15 -5.88 -18.03 7.13
CA MET A 15 -5.43 -16.68 6.81
C MET A 15 -5.77 -15.70 7.94
N MET A 16 -6.98 -15.75 8.49
CA MET A 16 -7.40 -14.89 9.60
C MET A 16 -6.60 -15.15 10.88
N THR A 17 -6.26 -16.40 11.16
CA THR A 17 -5.44 -16.75 12.34
C THR A 17 -3.99 -16.31 12.17
N LEU A 18 -3.41 -16.46 10.98
CA LEU A 18 -2.08 -15.95 10.63
C LEU A 18 -2.03 -14.41 10.69
N PHE A 19 -3.07 -13.72 10.22
CA PHE A 19 -3.17 -12.25 10.33
C PHE A 19 -3.18 -11.77 11.78
N ASN A 20 -3.81 -12.54 12.70
CA ASN A 20 -3.89 -12.17 14.12
C ASN A 20 -2.63 -12.50 14.93
N MET A 21 -1.72 -13.35 14.42
CA MET A 21 -0.50 -13.79 15.13
C MET A 21 0.79 -13.15 14.64
N ILE A 22 0.79 -12.54 13.47
CA ILE A 22 1.98 -11.89 12.88
C ILE A 22 1.96 -10.42 13.25
N ARG A 23 3.01 -9.95 13.92
CA ARG A 23 3.25 -8.50 14.02
C ARG A 23 3.32 -7.94 12.60
N MET A 24 2.36 -7.09 12.25
CA MET A 24 2.31 -6.48 10.93
C MET A 24 3.48 -5.50 10.77
N ASP A 25 4.45 -5.86 9.95
CA ASP A 25 5.51 -4.99 9.43
C ASP A 25 5.38 -4.90 7.90
N LEU A 26 6.23 -4.11 7.27
CA LEU A 26 6.12 -3.85 5.84
C LEU A 26 6.34 -5.13 5.00
N ASN A 27 7.24 -6.00 5.39
CA ASN A 27 7.50 -7.24 4.65
C ASN A 27 6.38 -8.27 4.89
N ALA A 28 5.81 -8.34 6.09
CA ALA A 28 4.64 -9.16 6.37
C ALA A 28 3.43 -8.70 5.55
N TYR A 29 3.21 -7.38 5.45
CA TYR A 29 2.20 -6.81 4.57
C TYR A 29 2.45 -7.19 3.10
N GLN A 30 3.66 -7.00 2.60
CA GLN A 30 4.04 -7.32 1.23
C GLN A 30 3.76 -8.80 0.90
N ALA A 31 4.16 -9.70 1.78
CA ALA A 31 3.92 -11.13 1.60
C ALA A 31 2.43 -11.46 1.57
N ALA A 32 1.63 -10.89 2.46
CA ALA A 32 0.18 -11.08 2.51
C ALA A 32 -0.52 -10.48 1.28
N ALA A 33 -0.17 -9.25 0.90
CA ALA A 33 -0.70 -8.56 -0.27
C ALA A 33 -0.38 -9.32 -1.57
N ARG A 34 0.80 -9.96 -1.66
CA ARG A 34 1.21 -10.74 -2.83
C ARG A 34 0.27 -11.92 -3.12
N LEU A 35 -0.37 -12.49 -2.11
CA LEU A 35 -1.33 -13.58 -2.29
C LEU A 35 -2.59 -13.16 -3.05
N THR A 36 -2.86 -11.87 -3.16
CA THR A 36 -4.01 -11.30 -3.88
C THR A 36 -3.64 -10.77 -5.27
N ALA A 37 -2.39 -10.92 -5.71
CA ALA A 37 -1.91 -10.44 -7.00
C ALA A 37 -2.34 -11.38 -8.13
N LEU A 38 -3.45 -11.05 -8.79
CA LEU A 38 -4.06 -11.84 -9.86
C LEU A 38 -3.95 -11.19 -11.25
N TYR A 39 -3.15 -10.14 -11.39
CA TYR A 39 -2.94 -9.49 -12.68
C TYR A 39 -2.06 -10.34 -13.60
N PRO A 40 -2.15 -10.15 -14.94
CA PRO A 40 -1.37 -10.92 -15.91
C PRO A 40 0.13 -10.82 -15.66
N ASP A 41 0.83 -11.96 -15.80
CA ASP A 41 2.29 -12.06 -15.68
C ASP A 41 2.85 -11.55 -14.34
N ALA A 42 2.08 -11.66 -13.24
CA ALA A 42 2.54 -11.33 -11.92
C ALA A 42 3.86 -12.07 -11.60
N GLY A 43 4.90 -11.32 -11.23
CA GLY A 43 6.27 -11.80 -11.07
C GLY A 43 7.23 -11.35 -12.18
N SER A 44 6.71 -10.79 -13.27
CA SER A 44 7.49 -10.26 -14.40
C SER A 44 6.81 -9.06 -15.09
N ASN A 45 5.86 -8.42 -14.42
CA ASN A 45 5.06 -7.34 -14.99
C ASN A 45 5.07 -6.09 -14.10
N PRO A 46 6.10 -5.25 -14.12
CA PRO A 46 6.11 -4.00 -13.37
C PRO A 46 5.17 -2.92 -13.95
N ILE A 47 4.70 -3.10 -15.19
CA ILE A 47 3.84 -2.11 -15.86
C ILE A 47 2.47 -2.06 -15.19
N TYR A 48 1.85 -3.22 -14.93
CA TYR A 48 0.52 -3.28 -14.35
C TYR A 48 0.42 -2.54 -13.01
N PRO A 49 1.26 -2.85 -11.99
CA PRO A 49 1.19 -2.13 -10.73
C PRO A 49 1.61 -0.66 -10.84
N THR A 50 2.45 -0.27 -11.78
CA THR A 50 2.78 1.13 -12.02
C THR A 50 1.55 1.93 -12.47
N LEU A 51 0.78 1.39 -13.41
CA LEU A 51 -0.45 2.02 -13.88
C LEU A 51 -1.52 2.06 -12.78
N GLY A 52 -1.67 0.96 -12.03
CA GLY A 52 -2.59 0.89 -10.90
C GLY A 52 -2.25 1.88 -9.80
N LEU A 53 -0.97 2.01 -9.44
CA LEU A 53 -0.51 3.01 -8.47
C LEU A 53 -0.91 4.43 -8.88
N SER A 54 -0.75 4.78 -10.15
CA SER A 54 -1.17 6.09 -10.67
C SER A 54 -2.69 6.27 -10.60
N GLY A 55 -3.45 5.21 -10.90
CA GLY A 55 -4.91 5.20 -10.82
C GLY A 55 -5.41 5.45 -9.40
N GLU A 56 -4.94 4.67 -8.43
CA GLU A 56 -5.36 4.78 -7.03
C GLU A 56 -4.93 6.11 -6.39
N ALA A 57 -3.75 6.62 -6.74
CA ALA A 57 -3.36 7.98 -6.35
C ALA A 57 -4.33 9.03 -6.91
N GLY A 58 -4.86 8.80 -8.12
CA GLY A 58 -5.93 9.61 -8.72
C GLY A 58 -7.25 9.54 -7.94
N GLU A 59 -7.62 8.36 -7.43
CA GLU A 59 -8.84 8.20 -6.60
C GLU A 59 -8.71 8.97 -5.27
N VAL A 60 -7.55 8.93 -4.63
CA VAL A 60 -7.27 9.80 -3.46
C VAL A 60 -7.47 11.27 -3.83
N ALA A 61 -6.90 11.71 -4.94
CA ALA A 61 -7.02 13.11 -5.40
C ALA A 61 -8.48 13.48 -5.72
N ASP A 62 -9.24 12.58 -6.33
CA ASP A 62 -10.65 12.80 -6.66
C ASP A 62 -11.52 12.94 -5.40
N LYS A 63 -11.30 12.10 -4.39
CA LYS A 63 -11.98 12.24 -3.10
C LYS A 63 -11.67 13.58 -2.43
N VAL A 64 -10.41 13.98 -2.38
CA VAL A 64 -10.00 15.28 -1.81
C VAL A 64 -10.62 16.46 -2.59
N LYS A 65 -10.59 16.38 -3.92
CA LYS A 65 -11.25 17.39 -4.79
C LYS A 65 -12.74 17.55 -4.48
N LYS A 66 -13.45 16.44 -4.27
CA LYS A 66 -14.87 16.44 -3.90
C LYS A 66 -15.13 17.07 -2.54
N VAL A 67 -14.22 16.88 -1.57
CA VAL A 67 -14.31 17.56 -0.27
C VAL A 67 -14.24 19.08 -0.44
N LEU A 68 -13.35 19.56 -1.28
CA LEU A 68 -13.24 21.00 -1.58
C LEU A 68 -14.51 21.54 -2.25
N ARG A 69 -15.07 20.80 -3.19
CA ARG A 69 -16.26 21.21 -3.95
C ARG A 69 -17.55 21.16 -3.13
N ASP A 70 -17.76 20.06 -2.40
CA ASP A 70 -19.06 19.69 -1.86
C ASP A 70 -19.16 19.87 -0.34
N ARG A 71 -18.01 19.95 0.38
CA ARG A 71 -17.95 19.99 1.84
C ARG A 71 -17.13 21.19 2.38
N ALA A 72 -16.95 22.25 1.60
CA ALA A 72 -16.21 23.45 1.97
C ALA A 72 -14.78 23.18 2.52
N GLY A 73 -14.16 22.07 2.14
CA GLY A 73 -12.83 21.66 2.61
C GLY A 73 -12.83 20.99 4.00
N GLU A 74 -13.98 20.60 4.52
CA GLU A 74 -14.10 19.92 5.82
C GLU A 74 -13.87 18.42 5.67
N PHE A 75 -12.88 17.90 6.41
CA PHE A 75 -12.52 16.48 6.47
C PHE A 75 -13.09 15.86 7.76
N ASP A 76 -14.36 15.45 7.71
CA ASP A 76 -14.99 14.72 8.80
C ASP A 76 -14.48 13.26 8.88
N ASP A 77 -14.92 12.51 9.89
CA ASP A 77 -14.44 11.13 10.11
C ASP A 77 -14.83 10.18 8.97
N GLU A 78 -15.99 10.39 8.33
CA GLU A 78 -16.44 9.60 7.19
C GLU A 78 -15.50 9.79 5.99
N VAL A 79 -15.22 11.03 5.63
CA VAL A 79 -14.30 11.38 4.52
C VAL A 79 -12.88 10.86 4.79
N ARG A 80 -12.40 11.01 6.03
CA ARG A 80 -11.08 10.49 6.40
C ARG A 80 -11.00 8.98 6.26
N ALA A 81 -12.05 8.25 6.66
CA ALA A 81 -12.12 6.81 6.51
C ALA A 81 -12.14 6.39 5.04
N GLU A 82 -12.92 7.08 4.19
CA GLU A 82 -12.95 6.82 2.76
C GLU A 82 -11.58 7.06 2.08
N ILE A 83 -10.90 8.16 2.41
CA ILE A 83 -9.57 8.43 1.89
C ILE A 83 -8.56 7.38 2.37
N ALA A 84 -8.69 6.91 3.62
CA ALA A 84 -7.82 5.87 4.16
C ALA A 84 -7.96 4.53 3.41
N LEU A 85 -9.15 4.20 2.90
CA LEU A 85 -9.34 3.02 2.04
C LEU A 85 -8.54 3.14 0.73
N GLU A 86 -8.63 4.29 0.05
CA GLU A 86 -7.85 4.52 -1.18
C GLU A 86 -6.34 4.51 -0.92
N LEU A 87 -5.90 5.01 0.24
CA LEU A 87 -4.49 4.90 0.64
C LEU A 87 -4.06 3.44 0.83
N GLY A 88 -4.97 2.56 1.26
CA GLY A 88 -4.75 1.12 1.30
C GLY A 88 -4.49 0.54 -0.09
N ASP A 89 -5.28 0.95 -1.09
CA ASP A 89 -5.11 0.51 -2.47
C ASP A 89 -3.81 1.05 -3.10
N VAL A 90 -3.46 2.31 -2.83
CA VAL A 90 -2.14 2.86 -3.17
C VAL A 90 -1.01 2.01 -2.56
N LEU A 91 -1.11 1.68 -1.27
CA LEU A 91 -0.10 0.86 -0.58
C LEU A 91 0.01 -0.53 -1.19
N TRP A 92 -1.12 -1.14 -1.59
CA TRP A 92 -1.14 -2.43 -2.28
C TRP A 92 -0.33 -2.38 -3.57
N TYR A 93 -0.55 -1.37 -4.42
CA TYR A 93 0.19 -1.21 -5.67
C TYR A 93 1.67 -0.86 -5.46
N VAL A 94 2.01 -0.07 -4.44
CA VAL A 94 3.43 0.16 -4.05
C VAL A 94 4.10 -1.17 -3.70
N SER A 95 3.43 -2.00 -2.91
CA SER A 95 3.91 -3.32 -2.51
C SER A 95 4.10 -4.26 -3.72
N GLN A 96 3.13 -4.29 -4.65
CA GLN A 96 3.24 -5.11 -5.84
C GLN A 96 4.38 -4.64 -6.74
N LEU A 97 4.51 -3.33 -6.95
CA LEU A 97 5.60 -2.79 -7.77
C LEU A 97 6.97 -3.10 -7.16
N ALA A 98 7.13 -2.96 -5.84
CA ALA A 98 8.36 -3.36 -5.15
C ALA A 98 8.68 -4.84 -5.43
N SER A 99 7.69 -5.73 -5.33
CA SER A 99 7.85 -7.15 -5.62
C SER A 99 8.26 -7.43 -7.07
N GLU A 100 7.63 -6.75 -8.04
CA GLU A 100 7.99 -6.89 -9.46
C GLU A 100 9.42 -6.41 -9.77
N LEU A 101 9.92 -5.45 -9.02
CA LEU A 101 11.28 -4.93 -9.14
C LEU A 101 12.31 -5.70 -8.29
N GLY A 102 11.88 -6.73 -7.55
CA GLY A 102 12.75 -7.56 -6.72
C GLY A 102 13.21 -6.90 -5.42
N TYR A 103 12.45 -5.95 -4.89
CA TYR A 103 12.74 -5.27 -3.62
C TYR A 103 11.79 -5.71 -2.51
N GLU A 104 12.34 -5.88 -1.31
CA GLU A 104 11.54 -5.92 -0.09
C GLU A 104 10.97 -4.52 0.21
N LEU A 105 9.71 -4.45 0.62
CA LEU A 105 9.05 -3.17 0.90
C LEU A 105 9.72 -2.42 2.05
N GLU A 106 10.26 -3.14 3.03
CA GLU A 106 11.02 -2.55 4.13
C GLU A 106 12.33 -1.91 3.64
N ASP A 107 13.01 -2.49 2.66
CA ASP A 107 14.21 -1.91 2.06
C ASP A 107 13.89 -0.61 1.32
N VAL A 108 12.80 -0.56 0.59
CA VAL A 108 12.31 0.68 -0.05
C VAL A 108 12.07 1.77 0.98
N ALA A 109 11.42 1.44 2.09
CA ALA A 109 11.18 2.38 3.19
C ALA A 109 12.49 2.84 3.86
N ASN A 110 13.42 1.93 4.13
CA ASN A 110 14.71 2.24 4.73
C ASN A 110 15.58 3.12 3.83
N GLN A 111 15.61 2.87 2.53
CA GLN A 111 16.31 3.71 1.56
C GLN A 111 15.72 5.13 1.53
N ASN A 112 14.40 5.26 1.58
CA ASN A 112 13.73 6.55 1.66
C ASN A 112 14.10 7.30 2.95
N LEU A 113 14.04 6.64 4.11
CA LEU A 113 14.44 7.22 5.40
C LEU A 113 15.91 7.66 5.41
N SER A 114 16.81 6.86 4.83
CA SER A 114 18.23 7.21 4.71
C SER A 114 18.42 8.47 3.88
N LYS A 115 17.77 8.55 2.72
CA LYS A 115 17.77 9.73 1.86
C LYS A 115 17.24 10.98 2.58
N LEU A 116 16.17 10.85 3.36
CA LEU A 116 15.61 11.96 4.13
C LEU A 116 16.52 12.42 5.27
N ARG A 117 17.18 11.49 5.97
CA ARG A 117 18.17 11.82 7.03
C ARG A 117 19.36 12.59 6.46
N ASP A 118 19.89 12.15 5.31
CA ASP A 118 20.98 12.84 4.63
C ASP A 118 20.56 14.27 4.20
N ARG A 119 19.38 14.43 3.63
CA ARG A 119 18.85 15.77 3.27
C ARG A 119 18.67 16.65 4.50
N SER A 120 18.20 16.09 5.61
CA SER A 120 18.06 16.81 6.89
C SER A 120 19.42 17.27 7.42
N ALA A 121 20.42 16.39 7.43
CA ALA A 121 21.78 16.70 7.88
C ALA A 121 22.43 17.82 7.06
N ARG A 122 22.14 17.88 5.76
CA ARG A 122 22.61 18.94 4.86
C ARG A 122 21.75 20.20 4.86
N GLY A 123 20.67 20.27 5.67
CA GLY A 123 19.73 21.38 5.68
C GLY A 123 18.89 21.53 4.40
N GLN A 124 18.75 20.45 3.61
CA GLN A 124 18.13 20.43 2.28
C GLN A 124 16.79 19.69 2.23
N LEU A 125 16.03 19.70 3.30
CA LEU A 125 14.68 19.10 3.33
C LEU A 125 13.67 19.87 2.47
N LYS A 126 13.88 21.18 2.26
CA LYS A 126 13.07 22.04 1.40
C LYS A 126 13.68 22.12 -0.01
N GLY A 127 12.86 22.29 -1.02
CA GLY A 127 13.27 22.37 -2.41
C GLY A 127 12.69 21.23 -3.27
N SER A 128 13.08 21.14 -4.53
CA SER A 128 12.60 20.16 -5.51
C SER A 128 13.73 19.29 -6.07
N GLY A 129 13.39 18.09 -6.49
CA GLY A 129 14.30 17.15 -7.12
C GLY A 129 14.98 16.17 -6.15
N ASP A 130 15.48 15.06 -6.68
CA ASP A 130 16.09 13.98 -5.88
C ASP A 130 17.57 14.21 -5.55
N HIS A 131 18.23 15.12 -6.21
CA HIS A 131 19.66 15.43 -6.06
C HIS A 131 19.96 16.68 -5.21
N ARG A 132 18.94 17.23 -4.54
CA ARG A 132 19.10 18.36 -3.61
C ARG A 132 19.75 17.93 -2.29
#